data_c8fe648e1b0d62d09c57da8f24d6a2e0
#
_entry.id   c8fe648e1b0d62d09c57da8f24d6a2e0
#
_cell.length_a   1.000
_cell.length_b   1.000
_cell.length_c   1.000
_cell.angle_alpha   90.00
_cell.angle_beta   90.00
_cell.angle_gamma   90.00
#
_symmetry.space_group_name_H-M   'P 1'
#
loop_
_entity.id
_entity.type
_entity.pdbx_description
1 polymer ?
#
loop_
_entity_poly.entity_id
_entity_poly.type
_entity_poly.pdbx_seq_one_letter_code
_entity_poly.pdbx_strand_id
1 'polypeptide(L)'
;MKIKKRYAITAVLCSGLFFTCQMEFMKFRKSDEKQRSYLLENGQPYVTFGTYETDGRTIHYTRSGAEGSPLVLMVHGSPGASDAMLDYLADTSFTRQALVVSVDRPGFGYSNFGKTERSLKKQAQQLRPLLEKYRKGSSKAILVGHSYGGPLIARMAMDFPELVDGLVIVAGSIDPKLEPEYWWSRPLDWWILRWMLPGAFRVSNQEILPLKKELEDMLPFWADITCPVTVVQGTKDRLVPAANADFAKKMLPNSRRLKIEMLEGEDHFIMWTREKMIAEKILDMIAFHRTEMK
;
A
#
# COMPACT_ATOMS: atom_id res chain seq x y z
N MET A 1 2.65 -1.05 -53.53
CA MET A 1 2.56 -2.33 -52.75
C MET A 1 3.41 -2.32 -51.48
N LYS A 2 4.62 -1.78 -51.46
CA LYS A 2 5.51 -1.71 -50.25
C LYS A 2 4.94 -0.86 -49.09
N ILE A 3 4.24 0.23 -49.37
CA ILE A 3 3.67 1.13 -48.34
C ILE A 3 2.54 0.44 -47.55
N LYS A 4 1.64 -0.30 -48.23
CA LYS A 4 0.56 -1.05 -47.55
C LYS A 4 1.07 -2.14 -46.62
N LYS A 5 2.20 -2.82 -46.97
CA LYS A 5 2.82 -3.83 -46.09
C LYS A 5 3.41 -3.19 -44.81
N ARG A 6 4.02 -2.01 -44.89
CA ARG A 6 4.55 -1.31 -43.70
C ARG A 6 3.44 -0.92 -42.71
N TYR A 7 2.32 -0.37 -43.21
CA TYR A 7 1.18 -0.06 -42.33
C TYR A 7 0.54 -1.30 -41.72
N ALA A 8 0.47 -2.41 -42.46
CA ALA A 8 -0.04 -3.68 -41.94
C ALA A 8 0.88 -4.23 -40.82
N ILE A 9 2.19 -4.17 -40.99
CA ILE A 9 3.17 -4.59 -39.97
C ILE A 9 3.08 -3.70 -38.72
N THR A 10 2.99 -2.39 -38.92
CA THR A 10 2.84 -1.43 -37.80
C THR A 10 1.54 -1.69 -37.06
N ALA A 11 0.42 -1.91 -37.76
CA ALA A 11 -0.87 -2.23 -37.14
C ALA A 11 -0.83 -3.55 -36.36
N VAL A 12 -0.18 -4.60 -36.86
CA VAL A 12 0.00 -5.87 -36.15
C VAL A 12 0.88 -5.71 -34.92
N LEU A 13 1.97 -4.94 -35.00
CA LEU A 13 2.83 -4.67 -33.86
C LEU A 13 2.11 -3.85 -32.78
N CYS A 14 1.35 -2.81 -33.18
CA CYS A 14 0.53 -2.01 -32.24
C CYS A 14 -0.58 -2.86 -31.61
N SER A 15 -1.24 -3.75 -32.37
CA SER A 15 -2.23 -4.67 -31.84
C SER A 15 -1.60 -5.68 -30.89
N GLY A 16 -0.44 -6.25 -31.23
CA GLY A 16 0.30 -7.16 -30.36
C GLY A 16 0.71 -6.50 -29.04
N LEU A 17 1.21 -5.24 -29.09
CA LEU A 17 1.57 -4.47 -27.91
C LEU A 17 0.33 -4.17 -27.05
N PHE A 18 -0.80 -3.80 -27.67
CA PHE A 18 -2.06 -3.56 -26.98
C PHE A 18 -2.57 -4.84 -26.27
N PHE A 19 -2.54 -6.00 -26.94
CA PHE A 19 -2.94 -7.26 -26.32
C PHE A 19 -2.03 -7.65 -25.16
N THR A 20 -0.71 -7.51 -25.28
CA THR A 20 0.23 -7.77 -24.17
C THR A 20 0.00 -6.84 -22.98
N CYS A 21 -0.30 -5.58 -23.20
CA CYS A 21 -0.64 -4.62 -22.15
C CYS A 21 -1.94 -4.95 -21.40
N GLN A 22 -2.82 -5.74 -21.97
CA GLN A 22 -4.08 -6.18 -21.36
C GLN A 22 -3.99 -7.55 -20.68
N MET A 23 -2.85 -8.23 -20.74
CA MET A 23 -2.67 -9.54 -20.09
C MET A 23 -2.83 -9.43 -18.56
N GLU A 24 -3.41 -10.47 -17.95
CA GLU A 24 -3.71 -10.51 -16.49
C GLU A 24 -2.48 -10.24 -15.61
N PHE A 25 -1.28 -10.74 -15.99
CA PHE A 25 -0.07 -10.49 -15.21
C PHE A 25 0.33 -9.01 -15.14
N MET A 26 -0.04 -8.20 -16.17
CA MET A 26 0.21 -6.76 -16.20
C MET A 26 -0.78 -5.95 -15.33
N LYS A 27 -1.78 -6.60 -14.75
CA LYS A 27 -2.68 -6.00 -13.77
C LYS A 27 -2.08 -5.97 -12.37
N PHE A 28 -0.94 -6.64 -12.14
CA PHE A 28 -0.26 -6.75 -10.85
C PHE A 28 -1.20 -7.25 -9.75
N ARG A 29 -1.98 -8.30 -10.06
CA ARG A 29 -2.87 -8.97 -9.10
C ARG A 29 -2.99 -10.45 -9.41
N LYS A 30 -3.14 -11.26 -8.37
CA LYS A 30 -3.58 -12.65 -8.46
C LYS A 30 -5.11 -12.72 -8.28
N SER A 31 -5.78 -13.68 -8.93
CA SER A 31 -7.18 -13.93 -8.64
C SER A 31 -7.39 -14.44 -7.20
N ASP A 32 -8.58 -14.21 -6.63
CA ASP A 32 -8.95 -14.70 -5.31
C ASP A 32 -8.77 -16.23 -5.19
N GLU A 33 -9.05 -16.94 -6.26
CA GLU A 33 -8.83 -18.39 -6.33
C GLU A 33 -7.35 -18.75 -6.20
N LYS A 34 -6.46 -18.07 -6.91
CA LYS A 34 -5.00 -18.28 -6.80
C LYS A 34 -4.47 -17.88 -5.43
N GLN A 35 -4.96 -16.77 -4.87
CA GLN A 35 -4.63 -16.35 -3.51
C GLN A 35 -5.10 -17.41 -2.50
N ARG A 36 -6.31 -17.91 -2.63
CA ARG A 36 -6.87 -18.96 -1.77
C ARG A 36 -6.03 -20.24 -1.83
N SER A 37 -5.70 -20.72 -3.05
CA SER A 37 -4.85 -21.91 -3.23
C SER A 37 -3.52 -21.74 -2.51
N TYR A 38 -2.83 -20.61 -2.73
CA TYR A 38 -1.56 -20.30 -2.07
C TYR A 38 -1.69 -20.33 -0.54
N LEU A 39 -2.73 -19.70 0.02
CA LEU A 39 -2.93 -19.61 1.47
C LEU A 39 -3.27 -20.98 2.06
N LEU A 40 -4.06 -21.82 1.38
CA LEU A 40 -4.36 -23.19 1.79
C LEU A 40 -3.10 -24.07 1.80
N GLU A 41 -2.26 -23.99 0.76
CA GLU A 41 -0.99 -24.72 0.65
C GLU A 41 0.00 -24.34 1.78
N ASN A 42 -0.09 -23.10 2.29
CA ASN A 42 0.71 -22.60 3.40
C ASN A 42 0.02 -22.74 4.78
N GLY A 43 -0.99 -23.60 4.88
CA GLY A 43 -1.62 -23.96 6.15
C GLY A 43 -2.59 -22.92 6.69
N GLN A 44 -3.09 -22.01 5.85
CA GLN A 44 -4.06 -20.97 6.22
C GLN A 44 -5.46 -21.26 5.60
N PRO A 45 -6.29 -22.07 6.26
CA PRO A 45 -7.60 -22.43 5.71
C PRO A 45 -8.66 -21.32 5.84
N TYR A 46 -8.47 -20.39 6.79
CA TYR A 46 -9.46 -19.36 7.15
C TYR A 46 -9.15 -18.02 6.46
N VAL A 47 -9.19 -18.02 5.13
CA VAL A 47 -9.07 -16.79 4.34
C VAL A 47 -10.46 -16.33 3.88
N THR A 48 -10.68 -15.03 3.93
CA THR A 48 -11.91 -14.40 3.44
C THR A 48 -11.53 -13.26 2.49
N PHE A 49 -12.19 -13.24 1.34
CA PHE A 49 -12.19 -12.12 0.40
C PHE A 49 -13.47 -11.32 0.61
N GLY A 50 -13.38 -10.03 0.65
CA GLY A 50 -14.52 -9.16 0.87
C GLY A 50 -14.49 -7.92 0.00
N THR A 51 -15.67 -7.34 -0.19
CA THR A 51 -15.85 -6.04 -0.85
C THR A 51 -16.79 -5.17 -0.03
N TYR A 52 -16.68 -3.87 -0.24
CA TYR A 52 -17.65 -2.90 0.22
C TYR A 52 -17.72 -1.70 -0.73
N GLU A 53 -18.84 -0.99 -0.66
CA GLU A 53 -19.03 0.22 -1.47
C GLU A 53 -18.74 1.46 -0.61
N THR A 54 -18.02 2.42 -1.18
CA THR A 54 -17.72 3.69 -0.55
C THR A 54 -17.44 4.75 -1.61
N ASP A 55 -18.04 5.93 -1.48
CA ASP A 55 -17.82 7.08 -2.39
C ASP A 55 -17.94 6.69 -3.89
N GLY A 56 -18.95 5.86 -4.22
CA GLY A 56 -19.19 5.35 -5.58
C GLY A 56 -18.11 4.42 -6.12
N ARG A 57 -17.33 3.80 -5.23
CA ARG A 57 -16.29 2.82 -5.54
C ARG A 57 -16.48 1.53 -4.76
N THR A 58 -16.21 0.41 -5.42
CA THR A 58 -16.03 -0.87 -4.77
C THR A 58 -14.59 -0.98 -4.27
N ILE A 59 -14.38 -1.32 -3.01
CA ILE A 59 -13.08 -1.64 -2.43
C ILE A 59 -13.04 -3.13 -2.11
N HIS A 60 -12.01 -3.81 -2.58
CA HIS A 60 -11.75 -5.22 -2.35
C HIS A 60 -10.61 -5.40 -1.33
N TYR A 61 -10.67 -6.47 -0.54
CA TYR A 61 -9.63 -6.84 0.42
C TYR A 61 -9.61 -8.35 0.67
N THR A 62 -8.46 -8.84 1.09
CA THR A 62 -8.23 -10.20 1.57
C THR A 62 -7.92 -10.15 3.06
N ARG A 63 -8.48 -11.07 3.86
CA ARG A 63 -8.20 -11.14 5.29
C ARG A 63 -7.95 -12.55 5.79
N SER A 64 -7.15 -12.64 6.85
CA SER A 64 -6.84 -13.85 7.60
C SER A 64 -6.68 -13.54 9.09
N GLY A 65 -6.97 -14.51 9.97
CA GLY A 65 -6.94 -14.33 11.42
C GLY A 65 -8.33 -14.16 12.02
N ALA A 66 -8.40 -14.20 13.36
CA ALA A 66 -9.65 -14.18 14.11
C ALA A 66 -10.22 -12.76 14.30
N GLU A 67 -11.52 -12.58 14.09
CA GLU A 67 -12.21 -11.35 14.46
C GLU A 67 -12.13 -11.09 15.96
N GLY A 68 -11.94 -9.83 16.34
CA GLY A 68 -11.72 -9.42 17.73
C GLY A 68 -10.26 -9.37 18.16
N SER A 69 -9.34 -9.98 17.38
CA SER A 69 -7.91 -9.75 17.54
C SER A 69 -7.54 -8.32 17.12
N PRO A 70 -6.35 -7.80 17.53
CA PRO A 70 -5.84 -6.53 17.01
C PRO A 70 -5.83 -6.52 15.47
N LEU A 71 -6.37 -5.46 14.88
CA LEU A 71 -6.41 -5.28 13.44
C LEU A 71 -5.01 -4.88 12.93
N VAL A 72 -4.55 -5.53 11.89
CA VAL A 72 -3.39 -5.10 11.08
C VAL A 72 -3.90 -4.83 9.66
N LEU A 73 -4.01 -3.56 9.29
CA LEU A 73 -4.38 -3.15 7.94
C LEU A 73 -3.12 -2.91 7.12
N MET A 74 -2.91 -3.73 6.11
CA MET A 74 -1.76 -3.67 5.21
C MET A 74 -2.11 -2.99 3.90
N VAL A 75 -1.32 -1.97 3.53
CA VAL A 75 -1.54 -1.08 2.39
C VAL A 75 -0.35 -1.14 1.45
N HIS A 76 -0.56 -1.65 0.25
CA HIS A 76 0.48 -1.86 -0.76
C HIS A 76 1.02 -0.56 -1.37
N GLY A 77 2.20 -0.65 -2.02
CA GLY A 77 2.83 0.42 -2.81
C GLY A 77 2.20 0.64 -4.19
N SER A 78 2.91 1.28 -5.08
CA SER A 78 2.45 1.63 -6.44
C SER A 78 3.43 1.17 -7.52
N PRO A 79 3.02 0.33 -8.48
CA PRO A 79 1.77 -0.42 -8.53
C PRO A 79 1.75 -1.59 -7.55
N GLY A 80 0.54 -2.11 -7.22
CA GLY A 80 0.38 -3.28 -6.36
C GLY A 80 -1.08 -3.67 -6.20
N ALA A 81 -1.31 -4.70 -5.39
CA ALA A 81 -2.63 -5.15 -4.96
C ALA A 81 -2.53 -5.89 -3.62
N SER A 82 -3.66 -6.33 -3.07
CA SER A 82 -3.72 -7.04 -1.78
C SER A 82 -2.84 -8.29 -1.73
N ASP A 83 -2.65 -8.96 -2.87
CA ASP A 83 -1.81 -10.15 -2.98
C ASP A 83 -0.30 -9.87 -2.80
N ALA A 84 0.12 -8.62 -2.76
CA ALA A 84 1.48 -8.27 -2.39
C ALA A 84 1.83 -8.65 -0.94
N MET A 85 0.80 -8.85 -0.09
CA MET A 85 0.95 -9.17 1.34
C MET A 85 0.57 -10.63 1.67
N LEU A 86 0.56 -11.52 0.68
CA LEU A 86 0.10 -12.90 0.86
C LEU A 86 0.92 -13.67 1.89
N ASP A 87 2.23 -13.44 1.98
CA ASP A 87 3.09 -14.15 2.92
C ASP A 87 2.73 -13.81 4.38
N TYR A 88 2.38 -12.56 4.67
CA TYR A 88 1.85 -12.16 5.98
C TYR A 88 0.50 -12.77 6.29
N LEU A 89 -0.38 -12.88 5.29
CA LEU A 89 -1.68 -13.55 5.43
C LEU A 89 -1.52 -15.06 5.62
N ALA A 90 -0.47 -15.66 5.06
CA ALA A 90 -0.14 -17.07 5.17
C ALA A 90 0.53 -17.43 6.51
N ASP A 91 1.26 -16.50 7.13
CA ASP A 91 1.95 -16.75 8.39
C ASP A 91 0.95 -17.01 9.53
N THR A 92 0.77 -18.29 9.86
CA THR A 92 -0.14 -18.71 10.94
C THR A 92 0.32 -18.26 12.32
N SER A 93 1.62 -18.01 12.52
CA SER A 93 2.14 -17.49 13.79
C SER A 93 1.77 -16.02 13.99
N PHE A 94 1.71 -15.26 12.92
CA PHE A 94 1.29 -13.87 12.89
C PHE A 94 -0.24 -13.74 12.98
N THR A 95 -0.98 -14.48 12.14
CA THR A 95 -2.45 -14.40 12.05
C THR A 95 -3.18 -15.00 13.26
N ARG A 96 -2.52 -15.81 14.10
CA ARG A 96 -3.04 -16.18 15.43
C ARG A 96 -3.05 -15.02 16.43
N GLN A 97 -2.24 -13.99 16.22
CA GLN A 97 -2.10 -12.85 17.13
C GLN A 97 -2.79 -11.58 16.63
N ALA A 98 -3.13 -11.53 15.33
CA ALA A 98 -3.75 -10.38 14.68
C ALA A 98 -4.78 -10.80 13.64
N LEU A 99 -5.78 -9.95 13.43
CA LEU A 99 -6.61 -9.99 12.22
C LEU A 99 -5.88 -9.18 11.15
N VAL A 100 -5.31 -9.86 10.18
CA VAL A 100 -4.58 -9.24 9.07
C VAL A 100 -5.52 -8.98 7.91
N VAL A 101 -5.60 -7.74 7.47
CA VAL A 101 -6.41 -7.30 6.31
C VAL A 101 -5.48 -6.64 5.31
N SER A 102 -5.38 -7.20 4.12
CA SER A 102 -4.68 -6.60 3.00
C SER A 102 -5.68 -6.04 1.99
N VAL A 103 -5.59 -4.75 1.67
CA VAL A 103 -6.56 -4.06 0.83
C VAL A 103 -6.01 -3.78 -0.55
N ASP A 104 -6.86 -3.92 -1.58
CA ASP A 104 -6.60 -3.33 -2.88
C ASP A 104 -6.89 -1.83 -2.80
N ARG A 105 -5.86 -0.98 -2.96
CA ARG A 105 -6.07 0.48 -2.97
C ARG A 105 -6.96 0.90 -4.16
N PRO A 106 -7.70 2.02 -4.06
CA PRO A 106 -8.58 2.49 -5.13
C PRO A 106 -7.88 2.56 -6.50
N GLY A 107 -8.45 1.87 -7.48
CA GLY A 107 -7.92 1.78 -8.85
C GLY A 107 -6.99 0.59 -9.10
N PHE A 108 -6.58 -0.15 -8.07
CA PHE A 108 -5.75 -1.35 -8.18
C PHE A 108 -6.55 -2.62 -7.86
N GLY A 109 -5.92 -3.78 -8.11
CA GLY A 109 -6.49 -5.08 -7.80
C GLY A 109 -7.92 -5.24 -8.33
N TYR A 110 -8.85 -5.51 -7.43
CA TYR A 110 -10.29 -5.59 -7.70
C TYR A 110 -11.06 -4.35 -7.21
N SER A 111 -10.33 -3.32 -6.71
CA SER A 111 -10.92 -2.05 -6.28
C SER A 111 -11.12 -1.08 -7.45
N ASN A 112 -12.14 -1.35 -8.28
CA ASN A 112 -12.43 -0.60 -9.51
C ASN A 112 -11.20 -0.37 -10.40
N PHE A 113 -10.49 -1.45 -10.73
CA PHE A 113 -9.25 -1.43 -11.51
C PHE A 113 -9.28 -0.43 -12.67
N GLY A 114 -8.25 0.42 -12.74
CA GLY A 114 -8.13 1.43 -13.79
C GLY A 114 -8.81 2.78 -13.50
N LYS A 115 -9.64 2.87 -12.43
CA LYS A 115 -10.23 4.14 -11.96
C LYS A 115 -9.34 4.73 -10.86
N THR A 116 -8.35 5.51 -11.23
CA THR A 116 -7.40 6.12 -10.29
C THR A 116 -8.08 7.04 -9.29
N GLU A 117 -7.70 6.96 -8.00
CA GLU A 117 -7.90 8.03 -7.03
C GLU A 117 -6.55 8.70 -6.76
N ARG A 118 -6.46 9.98 -7.05
CA ARG A 118 -5.20 10.74 -6.99
C ARG A 118 -4.93 11.35 -5.62
N SER A 119 -5.98 11.57 -4.83
CA SER A 119 -5.86 12.23 -3.54
C SER A 119 -5.65 11.23 -2.42
N LEU A 120 -4.58 11.38 -1.64
CA LEU A 120 -4.32 10.61 -0.43
C LEU A 120 -5.46 10.75 0.59
N LYS A 121 -6.03 11.96 0.71
CA LYS A 121 -7.18 12.22 1.60
C LYS A 121 -8.39 11.38 1.21
N LYS A 122 -8.74 11.34 -0.09
CA LYS A 122 -9.87 10.53 -0.56
C LYS A 122 -9.59 9.04 -0.42
N GLN A 123 -8.37 8.58 -0.75
CA GLN A 123 -8.00 7.18 -0.51
C GLN A 123 -8.13 6.82 0.98
N ALA A 124 -7.66 7.68 1.89
CA ALA A 124 -7.81 7.48 3.34
C ALA A 124 -9.29 7.37 3.76
N GLN A 125 -10.15 8.24 3.26
CA GLN A 125 -11.60 8.19 3.50
C GLN A 125 -12.23 6.90 2.96
N GLN A 126 -11.80 6.44 1.79
CA GLN A 126 -12.29 5.22 1.16
C GLN A 126 -11.83 3.95 1.90
N LEU A 127 -10.71 3.98 2.63
CA LEU A 127 -10.23 2.86 3.45
C LEU A 127 -10.73 2.88 4.89
N ARG A 128 -11.25 4.00 5.39
CA ARG A 128 -11.80 4.15 6.74
C ARG A 128 -12.82 3.07 7.13
N PRO A 129 -13.77 2.62 6.26
CA PRO A 129 -14.73 1.59 6.62
C PRO A 129 -14.11 0.27 7.07
N LEU A 130 -12.88 -0.07 6.65
CA LEU A 130 -12.16 -1.25 7.14
C LEU A 130 -11.79 -1.12 8.62
N LEU A 131 -11.37 0.09 9.05
CA LEU A 131 -11.07 0.38 10.45
C LEU A 131 -12.35 0.28 11.29
N GLU A 132 -13.44 0.93 10.86
CA GLU A 132 -14.74 0.91 11.55
C GLU A 132 -15.32 -0.51 11.65
N LYS A 133 -15.13 -1.32 10.60
CA LYS A 133 -15.63 -2.69 10.56
C LYS A 133 -14.85 -3.63 11.47
N TYR A 134 -13.53 -3.54 11.48
CA TYR A 134 -12.67 -4.57 12.08
C TYR A 134 -11.98 -4.15 13.38
N ARG A 135 -11.86 -2.86 13.69
CA ARG A 135 -11.44 -2.40 15.01
C ARG A 135 -12.63 -2.50 15.96
N LYS A 136 -12.75 -3.62 16.68
CA LYS A 136 -13.89 -3.92 17.57
C LYS A 136 -13.55 -3.68 19.04
N GLY A 137 -14.44 -2.99 19.73
CA GLY A 137 -14.31 -2.75 21.18
C GLY A 137 -12.99 -2.09 21.53
N SER A 138 -12.23 -2.70 22.44
CA SER A 138 -10.89 -2.24 22.86
C SER A 138 -9.75 -2.74 21.96
N SER A 139 -10.04 -3.49 20.87
CA SER A 139 -9.00 -3.97 19.97
C SER A 139 -8.28 -2.81 19.31
N LYS A 140 -6.99 -2.99 19.06
CA LYS A 140 -6.12 -1.98 18.48
C LYS A 140 -6.03 -2.13 16.96
N ALA A 141 -5.85 -1.02 16.24
CA ALA A 141 -5.63 -1.01 14.80
C ALA A 141 -4.22 -0.47 14.48
N ILE A 142 -3.39 -1.35 13.94
CA ILE A 142 -2.05 -1.03 13.44
C ILE A 142 -2.11 -0.97 11.91
N LEU A 143 -1.69 0.14 11.34
CA LEU A 143 -1.62 0.31 9.90
C LEU A 143 -0.20 0.09 9.42
N VAL A 144 -0.05 -0.71 8.37
CA VAL A 144 1.24 -1.04 7.76
C VAL A 144 1.21 -0.57 6.31
N GLY A 145 2.10 0.33 5.93
CA GLY A 145 2.14 0.89 4.58
C GLY A 145 3.52 0.74 3.94
N HIS A 146 3.56 0.12 2.76
CA HIS A 146 4.76 0.02 1.96
C HIS A 146 4.80 1.11 0.88
N SER A 147 5.95 1.77 0.68
CA SER A 147 6.16 2.72 -0.41
C SER A 147 5.09 3.82 -0.42
N TYR A 148 4.28 3.96 -1.49
CA TYR A 148 3.12 4.84 -1.56
C TYR A 148 2.08 4.57 -0.44
N GLY A 149 1.99 3.35 0.07
CA GLY A 149 1.15 3.03 1.23
C GLY A 149 1.59 3.76 2.51
N GLY A 150 2.86 4.15 2.63
CA GLY A 150 3.40 4.88 3.78
C GLY A 150 2.69 6.22 4.03
N PRO A 151 2.70 7.17 3.09
CA PRO A 151 1.98 8.43 3.25
C PRO A 151 0.46 8.24 3.36
N LEU A 152 -0.10 7.21 2.73
CA LEU A 152 -1.54 6.94 2.85
C LEU A 152 -1.93 6.54 4.27
N ILE A 153 -1.20 5.64 4.94
CA ILE A 153 -1.50 5.29 6.34
C ILE A 153 -1.21 6.46 7.30
N ALA A 154 -0.19 7.29 7.01
CA ALA A 154 0.04 8.52 7.77
C ALA A 154 -1.15 9.48 7.63
N ARG A 155 -1.69 9.63 6.41
CA ARG A 155 -2.90 10.43 6.17
C ARG A 155 -4.11 9.87 6.92
N MET A 156 -4.26 8.55 6.98
CA MET A 156 -5.33 7.93 7.77
C MET A 156 -5.19 8.24 9.27
N ALA A 157 -3.98 8.25 9.81
CA ALA A 157 -3.74 8.60 11.21
C ALA A 157 -4.00 10.10 11.50
N MET A 158 -3.72 10.98 10.54
CA MET A 158 -4.04 12.42 10.63
C MET A 158 -5.55 12.67 10.60
N ASP A 159 -6.27 11.99 9.70
CA ASP A 159 -7.70 12.23 9.49
C ASP A 159 -8.60 11.47 10.50
N PHE A 160 -8.12 10.34 11.06
CA PHE A 160 -8.90 9.44 11.94
C PHE A 160 -8.06 8.98 13.14
N PRO A 161 -7.52 9.90 13.96
CA PRO A 161 -6.61 9.54 15.07
C PRO A 161 -7.27 8.60 16.10
N GLU A 162 -8.58 8.65 16.24
CA GLU A 162 -9.36 7.79 17.13
C GLU A 162 -9.48 6.33 16.64
N LEU A 163 -9.24 6.09 15.35
CA LEU A 163 -9.31 4.76 14.74
C LEU A 163 -7.94 4.12 14.53
N VAL A 164 -6.84 4.87 14.67
CA VAL A 164 -5.48 4.41 14.37
C VAL A 164 -4.65 4.40 15.65
N ASP A 165 -4.24 3.21 16.06
CA ASP A 165 -3.47 3.01 17.28
C ASP A 165 -1.95 2.90 17.03
N GLY A 166 -1.50 2.67 15.79
CA GLY A 166 -0.07 2.63 15.47
C GLY A 166 0.22 2.55 13.98
N LEU A 167 1.41 2.98 13.58
CA LEU A 167 1.88 2.98 12.20
C LEU A 167 3.18 2.20 12.05
N VAL A 168 3.27 1.36 11.01
CA VAL A 168 4.52 0.76 10.53
C VAL A 168 4.73 1.19 9.09
N ILE A 169 5.63 2.13 8.87
CA ILE A 169 5.96 2.70 7.56
C ILE A 169 7.19 1.94 7.03
N VAL A 170 7.02 1.21 5.94
CA VAL A 170 8.06 0.37 5.34
C VAL A 170 8.47 0.97 3.99
N ALA A 171 9.70 1.43 3.86
CA ALA A 171 10.23 2.09 2.66
C ALA A 171 9.26 3.18 2.11
N GLY A 172 8.67 3.98 3.02
CA GLY A 172 7.58 4.91 2.69
C GLY A 172 8.07 6.22 2.09
N SER A 173 7.45 6.65 0.98
CA SER A 173 7.71 7.96 0.35
C SER A 173 6.92 9.04 1.08
N ILE A 174 7.51 9.67 2.09
CA ILE A 174 6.82 10.60 3.00
C ILE A 174 7.36 12.03 2.95
N ASP A 175 8.57 12.25 2.47
CA ASP A 175 9.16 13.59 2.35
C ASP A 175 8.90 14.17 0.94
N PRO A 176 8.13 15.27 0.82
CA PRO A 176 7.86 15.91 -0.46
C PRO A 176 9.13 16.39 -1.19
N LYS A 177 10.21 16.66 -0.45
CA LYS A 177 11.48 17.12 -1.05
C LYS A 177 12.25 16.01 -1.73
N LEU A 178 11.97 14.76 -1.35
CA LEU A 178 12.63 13.57 -1.90
C LEU A 178 11.78 12.90 -2.99
N GLU A 179 10.52 13.36 -3.18
CA GLU A 179 9.64 12.80 -4.20
C GLU A 179 10.08 13.22 -5.61
N PRO A 180 10.46 12.26 -6.49
CA PRO A 180 10.97 12.59 -7.80
C PRO A 180 9.88 13.07 -8.76
N GLU A 181 10.15 14.12 -9.50
CA GLU A 181 9.30 14.55 -10.61
C GLU A 181 9.87 14.03 -11.94
N TYR A 182 9.22 13.03 -12.51
CA TYR A 182 9.64 12.46 -13.79
C TYR A 182 9.06 13.28 -14.96
N TRP A 183 9.92 13.85 -15.81
CA TRP A 183 9.51 14.66 -16.96
C TRP A 183 8.60 13.90 -17.95
N TRP A 184 8.74 12.59 -18.05
CA TRP A 184 7.94 11.71 -18.93
C TRP A 184 6.57 11.36 -18.36
N SER A 185 6.36 11.52 -17.08
CA SER A 185 5.13 11.13 -16.37
C SER A 185 3.93 11.94 -16.84
N ARG A 186 4.08 13.26 -17.01
CA ARG A 186 3.02 14.15 -17.53
C ARG A 186 2.61 13.83 -18.98
N PRO A 187 3.53 13.69 -19.95
CA PRO A 187 3.19 13.24 -21.30
C PRO A 187 2.45 11.90 -21.33
N LEU A 188 2.84 10.93 -20.49
CA LEU A 188 2.16 9.63 -20.41
C LEU A 188 0.74 9.69 -19.83
N ASP A 189 0.33 10.77 -19.17
CA ASP A 189 -1.05 10.97 -18.72
C ASP A 189 -1.94 11.60 -19.79
N TRP A 190 -1.42 12.02 -20.94
CA TRP A 190 -2.23 12.54 -22.04
C TRP A 190 -3.18 11.48 -22.57
N TRP A 191 -4.39 11.88 -22.94
CA TRP A 191 -5.46 10.99 -23.39
C TRP A 191 -5.07 10.07 -24.55
N ILE A 192 -4.14 10.49 -25.43
CA ILE A 192 -3.61 9.69 -26.54
C ILE A 192 -2.59 8.64 -26.07
N LEU A 193 -1.74 8.96 -25.07
CA LEU A 193 -0.61 8.10 -24.67
C LEU A 193 -0.95 7.18 -23.50
N ARG A 194 -1.84 7.61 -22.61
CA ARG A 194 -2.17 6.85 -21.40
C ARG A 194 -2.76 5.46 -21.67
N TRP A 195 -3.43 5.27 -22.79
CA TRP A 195 -3.97 3.95 -23.17
C TRP A 195 -2.88 2.95 -23.58
N MET A 196 -1.66 3.43 -23.93
CA MET A 196 -0.51 2.58 -24.24
C MET A 196 0.08 1.93 -22.98
N LEU A 197 -0.16 2.53 -21.80
CA LEU A 197 0.30 1.98 -20.54
C LEU A 197 -0.61 0.82 -20.09
N PRO A 198 -0.03 -0.28 -19.58
CA PRO A 198 -0.78 -1.28 -18.84
C PRO A 198 -1.58 -0.64 -17.71
N GLY A 199 -2.78 -1.18 -17.43
CA GLY A 199 -3.72 -0.56 -16.51
C GLY A 199 -3.12 -0.21 -15.14
N ALA A 200 -2.34 -1.10 -14.54
CA ALA A 200 -1.70 -0.85 -13.25
C ALA A 200 -0.66 0.28 -13.30
N PHE A 201 0.17 0.34 -14.35
CA PHE A 201 1.14 1.43 -14.54
C PHE A 201 0.47 2.76 -14.85
N ARG A 202 -0.67 2.74 -15.55
CA ARG A 202 -1.47 3.93 -15.78
C ARG A 202 -2.00 4.51 -14.49
N VAL A 203 -2.57 3.68 -13.61
CA VAL A 203 -3.05 4.10 -12.29
C VAL A 203 -1.89 4.63 -11.46
N SER A 204 -0.77 3.88 -11.42
CA SER A 204 0.46 4.29 -10.73
C SER A 204 0.95 5.67 -11.20
N ASN A 205 1.11 5.88 -12.52
CA ASN A 205 1.53 7.16 -13.06
C ASN A 205 0.60 8.31 -12.65
N GLN A 206 -0.71 8.06 -12.68
CA GLN A 206 -1.72 9.08 -12.37
C GLN A 206 -1.77 9.46 -10.89
N GLU A 207 -1.49 8.54 -9.96
CA GLU A 207 -1.46 8.86 -8.52
C GLU A 207 -0.12 9.43 -8.07
N ILE A 208 1.00 9.06 -8.72
CA ILE A 208 2.33 9.61 -8.42
C ILE A 208 2.46 11.06 -8.91
N LEU A 209 1.82 11.42 -10.02
CA LEU A 209 1.89 12.79 -10.55
C LEU A 209 1.59 13.91 -9.53
N PRO A 210 0.51 13.84 -8.72
CA PRO A 210 0.22 14.82 -7.68
C PRO A 210 0.90 14.53 -6.35
N LEU A 211 1.60 13.39 -6.17
CA LEU A 211 2.04 12.90 -4.86
C LEU A 211 2.86 13.95 -4.11
N LYS A 212 3.82 14.60 -4.75
CA LYS A 212 4.62 15.66 -4.12
C LYS A 212 3.74 16.75 -3.50
N LYS A 213 2.73 17.22 -4.24
CA LYS A 213 1.78 18.23 -3.75
C LYS A 213 0.91 17.71 -2.60
N GLU A 214 0.42 16.47 -2.71
CA GLU A 214 -0.34 15.82 -1.63
C GLU A 214 0.52 15.70 -0.35
N LEU A 215 1.82 15.37 -0.48
CA LEU A 215 2.76 15.33 0.65
C LEU A 215 3.04 16.72 1.24
N GLU A 216 3.18 17.77 0.40
CA GLU A 216 3.30 19.15 0.84
C GLU A 216 2.07 19.59 1.64
N ASP A 217 0.87 19.23 1.19
CA ASP A 217 -0.39 19.54 1.87
C ASP A 217 -0.54 18.79 3.21
N MET A 218 0.19 17.69 3.41
CA MET A 218 0.23 16.97 4.67
C MET A 218 1.21 17.56 5.71
N LEU A 219 2.16 18.40 5.31
CA LEU A 219 3.21 18.93 6.22
C LEU A 219 2.67 19.51 7.54
N PRO A 220 1.58 20.28 7.57
CA PRO A 220 1.06 20.86 8.81
C PRO A 220 0.51 19.83 9.80
N PHE A 221 0.13 18.61 9.34
CA PHE A 221 -0.59 17.62 10.13
C PHE A 221 0.28 16.50 10.70
N TRP A 222 1.57 16.45 10.36
CA TRP A 222 2.48 15.40 10.86
C TRP A 222 2.60 15.41 12.38
N ALA A 223 2.60 16.59 13.00
CA ALA A 223 2.66 16.75 14.45
C ALA A 223 1.37 16.28 15.17
N ASP A 224 0.26 16.10 14.45
CA ASP A 224 -1.00 15.58 14.98
C ASP A 224 -0.99 14.06 15.15
N ILE A 225 0.00 13.37 14.57
CA ILE A 225 0.18 11.94 14.76
C ILE A 225 0.80 11.68 16.14
N THR A 226 -0.04 11.21 17.06
CA THR A 226 0.35 10.90 18.44
C THR A 226 0.55 9.42 18.71
N CYS A 227 0.00 8.53 17.86
CA CYS A 227 0.18 7.09 18.02
C CYS A 227 1.66 6.68 17.86
N PRO A 228 2.07 5.50 18.38
CA PRO A 228 3.39 4.93 18.11
C PRO A 228 3.65 4.77 16.62
N VAL A 229 4.87 5.05 16.18
CA VAL A 229 5.30 4.89 14.79
C VAL A 229 6.61 4.12 14.72
N THR A 230 6.67 3.13 13.86
CA THR A 230 7.90 2.45 13.46
C THR A 230 8.15 2.70 11.97
N VAL A 231 9.33 3.20 11.65
CA VAL A 231 9.78 3.37 10.27
C VAL A 231 10.87 2.35 9.99
N VAL A 232 10.73 1.58 8.93
CA VAL A 232 11.73 0.61 8.47
C VAL A 232 12.20 1.02 7.09
N GLN A 233 13.50 1.26 6.93
CA GLN A 233 14.06 1.82 5.70
C GLN A 233 15.36 1.12 5.31
N GLY A 234 15.49 0.74 4.05
CA GLY A 234 16.72 0.21 3.48
C GLY A 234 17.73 1.33 3.13
N THR A 235 19.03 1.13 3.46
CA THR A 235 20.05 2.15 3.17
C THR A 235 20.44 2.22 1.70
N LYS A 236 20.11 1.18 0.90
CA LYS A 236 20.33 1.14 -0.55
C LYS A 236 19.05 1.29 -1.37
N ASP A 237 17.97 1.76 -0.76
CA ASP A 237 16.73 2.03 -1.46
C ASP A 237 16.94 3.16 -2.50
N ARG A 238 16.75 2.81 -3.79
CA ARG A 238 16.92 3.72 -4.93
C ARG A 238 15.59 4.28 -5.42
N LEU A 239 14.47 3.75 -4.96
CA LEU A 239 13.13 4.21 -5.33
C LEU A 239 12.62 5.25 -4.33
N VAL A 240 12.81 4.98 -3.04
CA VAL A 240 12.47 5.87 -1.94
C VAL A 240 13.73 6.13 -1.12
N PRO A 241 14.34 7.32 -1.25
CA PRO A 241 15.61 7.64 -0.58
C PRO A 241 15.56 7.43 0.92
N ALA A 242 16.64 6.87 1.49
CA ALA A 242 16.77 6.55 2.91
C ALA A 242 16.52 7.76 3.84
N ALA A 243 16.76 8.98 3.37
CA ALA A 243 16.49 10.24 4.09
C ALA A 243 15.00 10.47 4.44
N ASN A 244 14.06 9.67 3.87
CA ASN A 244 12.68 9.65 4.37
C ASN A 244 12.59 9.28 5.87
N ALA A 245 13.52 8.49 6.39
CA ALA A 245 13.61 8.18 7.81
C ALA A 245 13.97 9.42 8.66
N ASP A 246 14.84 10.30 8.16
CA ASP A 246 15.18 11.57 8.84
C ASP A 246 14.01 12.54 8.84
N PHE A 247 13.22 12.56 7.75
CA PHE A 247 11.98 13.32 7.70
C PHE A 247 11.02 12.85 8.80
N ALA A 248 10.78 11.53 8.93
CA ALA A 248 9.92 10.99 9.98
C ALA A 248 10.40 11.40 11.38
N LYS A 249 11.72 11.32 11.64
CA LYS A 249 12.32 11.72 12.91
C LYS A 249 12.04 13.20 13.23
N LYS A 250 12.07 14.07 12.23
CA LYS A 250 11.80 15.50 12.38
C LYS A 250 10.31 15.81 12.55
N MET A 251 9.45 15.11 11.79
CA MET A 251 8.05 15.51 11.63
C MET A 251 7.09 14.83 12.62
N LEU A 252 7.56 13.87 13.42
CA LEU A 252 6.76 13.12 14.39
C LEU A 252 7.15 13.43 15.86
N PRO A 253 7.21 14.71 16.28
CA PRO A 253 7.66 15.07 17.62
C PRO A 253 6.71 14.58 18.73
N ASN A 254 5.44 14.39 18.40
CA ASN A 254 4.38 14.04 19.35
C ASN A 254 4.02 12.55 19.34
N SER A 255 4.70 11.73 18.51
CA SER A 255 4.51 10.29 18.56
C SER A 255 4.93 9.73 19.92
N ARG A 256 4.02 8.98 20.59
CA ARG A 256 4.29 8.39 21.91
C ARG A 256 5.51 7.44 21.91
N ARG A 257 5.85 6.86 20.77
CA ARG A 257 7.03 6.02 20.57
C ARG A 257 7.42 6.04 19.09
N LEU A 258 8.54 6.67 18.78
CA LEU A 258 9.12 6.62 17.43
C LEU A 258 10.31 5.67 17.40
N LYS A 259 10.24 4.63 16.57
CA LYS A 259 11.36 3.73 16.25
C LYS A 259 11.75 3.89 14.79
N ILE A 260 13.03 4.05 14.54
CA ILE A 260 13.61 4.10 13.19
C ILE A 260 14.58 2.92 13.04
N GLU A 261 14.27 2.04 12.13
CA GLU A 261 15.07 0.84 11.82
C GLU A 261 15.70 1.02 10.43
N MET A 262 16.99 1.35 10.44
CA MET A 262 17.76 1.44 9.20
C MET A 262 18.37 0.08 8.89
N LEU A 263 18.04 -0.50 7.75
CA LEU A 263 18.54 -1.82 7.34
C LEU A 263 19.69 -1.65 6.37
N GLU A 264 20.90 -1.89 6.88
CA GLU A 264 22.12 -1.71 6.11
C GLU A 264 22.19 -2.68 4.92
N GLY A 265 22.43 -2.11 3.75
CA GLY A 265 22.56 -2.86 2.50
C GLY A 265 21.26 -3.30 1.84
N GLU A 266 20.11 -3.10 2.50
CA GLU A 266 18.80 -3.46 1.96
C GLU A 266 18.26 -2.40 1.00
N ASP A 267 17.43 -2.84 0.06
CA ASP A 267 16.79 -2.02 -0.98
C ASP A 267 15.31 -1.71 -0.66
N HIS A 268 14.54 -1.31 -1.67
CA HIS A 268 13.12 -0.98 -1.55
C HIS A 268 12.22 -2.17 -1.19
N PHE A 269 12.67 -3.39 -1.44
CA PHE A 269 11.84 -4.59 -1.37
C PHE A 269 11.88 -5.27 0.00
N ILE A 270 12.30 -4.55 1.05
CA ILE A 270 12.39 -5.05 2.43
C ILE A 270 11.07 -5.61 2.97
N MET A 271 9.93 -5.19 2.44
CA MET A 271 8.62 -5.74 2.80
C MET A 271 8.54 -7.25 2.56
N TRP A 272 9.26 -7.76 1.55
CA TRP A 272 9.29 -9.17 1.19
C TRP A 272 10.60 -9.85 1.58
N THR A 273 11.75 -9.18 1.44
CA THR A 273 13.06 -9.78 1.78
C THR A 273 13.28 -9.90 3.27
N ARG A 274 12.56 -9.10 4.09
CA ARG A 274 12.64 -9.07 5.56
C ARG A 274 11.28 -9.29 6.24
N GLU A 275 10.40 -10.07 5.62
CA GLU A 275 9.03 -10.32 6.05
C GLU A 275 8.90 -10.67 7.54
N LYS A 276 9.66 -11.67 8.03
CA LYS A 276 9.61 -12.08 9.44
C LYS A 276 9.96 -10.93 10.38
N MET A 277 10.99 -10.15 10.06
CA MET A 277 11.40 -9.01 10.86
C MET A 277 10.30 -7.91 10.86
N ILE A 278 9.67 -7.64 9.71
CA ILE A 278 8.55 -6.70 9.64
C ILE A 278 7.38 -7.20 10.49
N ALA A 279 7.02 -8.50 10.40
CA ALA A 279 5.99 -9.11 11.24
C ALA A 279 6.30 -8.95 12.74
N GLU A 280 7.56 -9.17 13.16
CA GLU A 280 8.00 -8.93 14.54
C GLU A 280 7.83 -7.46 14.98
N LYS A 281 8.12 -6.48 14.11
CA LYS A 281 7.89 -5.05 14.43
C LYS A 281 6.41 -4.74 14.60
N ILE A 282 5.54 -5.37 13.81
CA ILE A 282 4.09 -5.21 13.94
C ILE A 282 3.62 -5.83 15.28
N LEU A 283 4.09 -7.04 15.61
CA LEU A 283 3.77 -7.70 16.88
C LEU A 283 4.31 -6.93 18.10
N ASP A 284 5.51 -6.33 18.01
CA ASP A 284 6.05 -5.45 19.04
C ASP A 284 5.16 -4.21 19.27
N MET A 285 4.57 -3.67 18.22
CA MET A 285 3.62 -2.58 18.35
C MET A 285 2.32 -3.01 19.02
N ILE A 286 1.80 -4.18 18.69
CA ILE A 286 0.63 -4.76 19.35
C ILE A 286 0.94 -5.01 20.85
N ALA A 287 2.11 -5.57 21.17
CA ALA A 287 2.53 -5.83 22.55
C ALA A 287 2.68 -4.55 23.36
N PHE A 288 3.21 -3.48 22.75
CA PHE A 288 3.32 -2.15 23.40
C PHE A 288 1.97 -1.66 23.93
N HIS A 289 0.91 -1.78 23.16
CA HIS A 289 -0.43 -1.39 23.61
C HIS A 289 -1.00 -2.28 24.71
N ARG A 290 -0.61 -3.55 24.79
CA ARG A 290 -1.01 -4.44 25.89
C ARG A 290 -0.37 -4.05 27.23
N THR A 291 0.83 -3.48 27.19
CA THR A 291 1.54 -3.03 28.41
C THR A 291 1.05 -1.69 28.93
N GLU A 292 0.55 -0.79 28.05
CA GLU A 292 -0.04 0.49 28.44
C GLU A 292 -1.43 0.35 29.12
N MET A 293 -2.09 -0.78 28.97
CA MET A 293 -3.43 -1.05 29.57
C MET A 293 -3.36 -1.72 30.94
N LYS A 294 -2.17 -2.03 31.44
CA LYS A 294 -1.91 -2.57 32.78
C LYS A 294 -1.44 -1.49 33.72
#